data_9b9f971293ff45a6c4454031ba25af61
#
_entry.id   9b9f971293ff45a6c4454031ba25af61
#
_cell.length_a   1.000
_cell.length_b   1.000
_cell.length_c   1.000
_cell.angle_alpha   90.00
_cell.angle_beta   90.00
_cell.angle_gamma   90.00
#
_symmetry.space_group_name_H-M   'P 1'
#
loop_
_entity.id
_entity.type
_entity.pdbx_description
1 polymer ?
#
loop_
_entity_poly.entity_id
_entity_poly.type
_entity_poly.pdbx_seq_one_letter_code
_entity_poly.pdbx_strand_id
1 'polypeptide(L)'
;KPIRMIKDLPRNSILVLGKDSWDNNINSQVEQLREYIKKGGRVVCLEQDPVKFNQSWLPISVRFLEESNNDPVYLSPSLAYKDGMNINLECPYHPVFKGLTPKRFKLWSDYTSYDESQKGFPAIYPVNRGYDLHAADLKNVAILANYSRALSATALSELFMGKGSVLLSGFDLINHCGTDPVADKLLSNI
;
A
#
# COMPACT_ATOMS: atom_id res chain seq x y z
N LYS A 1 12.99 15.73 1.41
CA LYS A 1 14.44 15.77 1.65
C LYS A 1 14.88 14.42 2.17
N PRO A 2 15.90 13.75 1.60
CA PRO A 2 16.43 12.50 2.12
C PRO A 2 16.89 12.66 3.57
N ILE A 3 16.56 11.69 4.41
CA ILE A 3 16.90 11.69 5.84
C ILE A 3 17.93 10.59 6.07
N ARG A 4 19.01 10.94 6.77
CA ARG A 4 20.06 9.98 7.13
C ARG A 4 19.82 9.31 8.48
N MET A 5 19.20 10.04 9.42
CA MET A 5 18.98 9.55 10.78
C MET A 5 17.56 9.89 11.23
N ILE A 6 16.84 8.90 11.72
CA ILE A 6 15.45 9.06 12.21
C ILE A 6 15.38 9.98 13.43
N LYS A 7 16.40 9.96 14.30
CA LYS A 7 16.48 10.83 15.46
C LYS A 7 16.48 12.34 15.14
N ASP A 8 16.86 12.68 13.91
CA ASP A 8 16.96 14.08 13.45
C ASP A 8 15.64 14.60 12.85
N LEU A 9 14.59 13.77 12.88
CA LEU A 9 13.27 14.15 12.37
C LEU A 9 12.63 15.24 13.26
N PRO A 10 12.12 16.32 12.66
CA PRO A 10 11.28 17.28 13.40
C PRO A 10 10.04 16.58 13.97
N ARG A 11 9.58 17.01 15.15
CA ARG A 11 8.46 16.36 15.86
C ARG A 11 7.15 16.25 15.06
N ASN A 12 6.92 17.18 14.15
CA ASN A 12 5.68 17.25 13.36
C ASN A 12 5.89 16.85 11.89
N SER A 13 6.99 16.17 11.58
CA SER A 13 7.23 15.68 10.22
C SER A 13 6.53 14.36 9.96
N ILE A 14 6.27 14.11 8.68
CA ILE A 14 5.86 12.79 8.20
C ILE A 14 7.09 12.14 7.57
N LEU A 15 7.40 10.93 8.00
CA LEU A 15 8.44 10.13 7.39
C LEU A 15 7.82 9.31 6.25
N VAL A 16 8.36 9.44 5.06
CA VAL A 16 7.93 8.63 3.92
C VAL A 16 9.02 7.59 3.61
N LEU A 17 8.66 6.32 3.74
CA LEU A 17 9.42 5.19 3.21
C LEU A 17 8.91 4.93 1.79
N GLY A 18 9.70 5.32 0.80
CA GLY A 18 9.36 5.17 -0.60
C GLY A 18 9.29 3.70 -1.04
N LYS A 19 8.82 3.46 -2.26
CA LYS A 19 8.78 2.11 -2.84
C LYS A 19 10.16 1.47 -2.77
N ASP A 20 10.23 0.25 -2.24
CA ASP A 20 11.44 -0.57 -2.14
C ASP A 20 12.65 0.14 -1.49
N SER A 21 12.37 1.14 -0.63
CA SER A 21 13.42 1.96 -0.01
C SER A 21 14.04 1.36 1.25
N TRP A 22 13.52 0.21 1.71
CA TRP A 22 14.04 -0.45 2.90
C TRP A 22 15.47 -0.97 2.65
N ASP A 23 16.41 -0.48 3.45
CA ASP A 23 17.83 -0.81 3.33
C ASP A 23 18.48 -1.11 4.71
N ASN A 24 19.74 -1.45 4.71
CA ASN A 24 20.49 -1.74 5.94
C ASN A 24 20.59 -0.51 6.88
N ASN A 25 20.58 0.71 6.33
CA ASN A 25 20.61 1.92 7.13
C ASN A 25 19.29 2.10 7.90
N ILE A 26 18.16 1.94 7.23
CA ILE A 26 16.83 2.00 7.88
C ILE A 26 16.70 0.84 8.87
N ASN A 27 17.14 -0.35 8.48
CA ASN A 27 17.09 -1.54 9.32
C ASN A 27 17.87 -1.38 10.63
N SER A 28 18.99 -0.68 10.61
CA SER A 28 19.78 -0.37 11.83
C SER A 28 19.10 0.62 12.77
N GLN A 29 18.05 1.30 12.32
CA GLN A 29 17.32 2.36 13.05
C GLN A 29 15.89 1.93 13.45
N VAL A 30 15.59 0.63 13.43
CA VAL A 30 14.24 0.10 13.71
C VAL A 30 13.70 0.55 15.06
N GLU A 31 14.51 0.54 16.12
CA GLU A 31 14.07 0.97 17.45
C GLU A 31 13.80 2.47 17.50
N GLN A 32 14.62 3.29 16.82
CA GLN A 32 14.39 4.73 16.70
C GLN A 32 13.10 5.02 15.93
N LEU A 33 12.80 4.24 14.91
CA LEU A 33 11.55 4.34 14.14
C LEU A 33 10.34 4.03 15.01
N ARG A 34 10.40 2.95 15.81
CA ARG A 34 9.34 2.61 16.78
C ARG A 34 9.10 3.72 17.80
N GLU A 35 10.19 4.24 18.38
CA GLU A 35 10.10 5.33 19.35
C GLU A 35 9.59 6.64 18.73
N TYR A 36 9.96 6.93 17.49
CA TYR A 36 9.42 8.06 16.74
C TYR A 36 7.89 7.97 16.62
N ILE A 37 7.37 6.82 16.21
CA ILE A 37 5.93 6.60 16.06
C ILE A 37 5.24 6.68 17.42
N LYS A 38 5.73 5.97 18.45
CA LYS A 38 5.13 5.98 19.80
C LYS A 38 4.97 7.40 20.36
N LYS A 39 5.90 8.31 20.02
CA LYS A 39 5.88 9.71 20.46
C LYS A 39 4.97 10.63 19.64
N GLY A 40 4.26 10.11 18.65
CA GLY A 40 3.34 10.85 17.81
C GLY A 40 3.82 11.08 16.37
N GLY A 41 4.94 10.48 15.98
CA GLY A 41 5.42 10.50 14.60
C GLY A 41 4.46 9.75 13.66
N ARG A 42 4.39 10.23 12.43
CA ARG A 42 3.61 9.57 11.36
C ARG A 42 4.56 9.03 10.31
N VAL A 43 4.30 7.81 9.87
CA VAL A 43 5.07 7.15 8.83
C VAL A 43 4.14 6.78 7.70
N VAL A 44 4.52 7.09 6.48
CA VAL A 44 3.92 6.53 5.28
C VAL A 44 4.89 5.48 4.75
N CYS A 45 4.45 4.24 4.68
CA CYS A 45 5.23 3.14 4.13
C CYS A 45 4.55 2.71 2.82
N LEU A 46 5.15 3.07 1.70
CA LEU A 46 4.74 2.59 0.39
C LEU A 46 5.17 1.13 0.21
N GLU A 47 4.78 0.50 -0.88
CA GLU A 47 5.10 -0.92 -1.11
C GLU A 47 6.60 -1.21 -0.95
N GLN A 48 6.90 -2.30 -0.26
CA GLN A 48 8.27 -2.76 0.00
C GLN A 48 8.49 -4.16 -0.55
N ASP A 49 9.73 -4.48 -0.88
CA ASP A 49 10.15 -5.83 -1.20
C ASP A 49 9.98 -6.74 0.03
N PRO A 50 9.09 -7.74 0.01
CA PRO A 50 8.81 -8.59 1.18
C PRO A 50 10.02 -9.35 1.70
N VAL A 51 11.00 -9.63 0.83
CA VAL A 51 12.22 -10.37 1.19
C VAL A 51 13.18 -9.51 2.02
N LYS A 52 13.21 -8.21 1.73
CA LYS A 52 14.14 -7.26 2.39
C LYS A 52 13.50 -6.54 3.56
N PHE A 53 12.19 -6.39 3.54
CA PHE A 53 11.46 -5.56 4.49
C PHE A 53 11.39 -6.19 5.88
N ASN A 54 12.05 -5.59 6.83
CA ASN A 54 11.95 -5.98 8.23
C ASN A 54 10.68 -5.39 8.86
N GLN A 55 9.76 -6.25 9.27
CA GLN A 55 8.47 -5.86 9.84
C GLN A 55 8.49 -5.63 11.36
N SER A 56 9.62 -5.85 12.04
CA SER A 56 9.69 -5.84 13.51
C SER A 56 9.34 -4.50 14.14
N TRP A 57 9.35 -3.42 13.36
CA TRP A 57 8.95 -2.09 13.80
C TRP A 57 7.44 -1.81 13.69
N LEU A 58 6.70 -2.63 12.95
CA LEU A 58 5.25 -2.51 12.87
C LEU A 58 4.61 -2.93 14.19
N PRO A 59 3.44 -2.36 14.56
CA PRO A 59 2.71 -2.76 15.77
C PRO A 59 2.10 -4.17 15.68
N ILE A 60 1.96 -4.68 14.46
CA ILE A 60 1.41 -6.00 14.14
C ILE A 60 2.26 -6.66 13.06
N SER A 61 2.20 -7.98 13.00
CA SER A 61 2.75 -8.72 11.86
C SER A 61 1.79 -8.67 10.69
N VAL A 62 2.33 -8.48 9.49
CA VAL A 62 1.58 -8.55 8.23
C VAL A 62 2.15 -9.67 7.37
N ARG A 63 1.29 -10.37 6.65
CA ARG A 63 1.72 -11.33 5.65
C ARG A 63 1.55 -10.71 4.28
N PHE A 64 2.65 -10.34 3.62
CA PHE A 64 2.60 -9.89 2.24
C PHE A 64 2.11 -11.02 1.35
N LEU A 65 1.22 -10.67 0.44
CA LEU A 65 0.71 -11.58 -0.55
C LEU A 65 1.61 -11.45 -1.78
N GLU A 66 2.15 -12.57 -2.24
CA GLU A 66 2.85 -12.62 -3.51
C GLU A 66 1.83 -12.36 -4.63
N GLU A 67 2.27 -11.67 -5.68
CA GLU A 67 1.46 -11.58 -6.89
C GLU A 67 1.15 -13.00 -7.38
N SER A 68 -0.12 -13.36 -7.37
CA SER A 68 -0.58 -14.66 -7.84
C SER A 68 -0.53 -14.81 -9.37
N ASN A 69 0.43 -14.14 -10.01
CA ASN A 69 0.66 -14.19 -11.45
C ASN A 69 0.95 -15.61 -11.96
N ASN A 70 1.26 -16.55 -11.06
CA ASN A 70 1.69 -17.89 -11.39
C ASN A 70 0.86 -19.01 -10.73
N ASP A 71 -0.26 -18.72 -10.09
CA ASP A 71 -1.09 -19.79 -9.55
C ASP A 71 -1.91 -20.43 -10.70
N PRO A 72 -1.54 -21.61 -11.20
CA PRO A 72 -2.20 -22.26 -12.31
C PRO A 72 -3.66 -22.65 -12.00
N VAL A 73 -4.07 -22.66 -10.74
CA VAL A 73 -5.43 -23.02 -10.31
C VAL A 73 -6.45 -21.92 -10.64
N TYR A 74 -6.01 -20.70 -10.85
CA TYR A 74 -6.89 -19.55 -11.13
C TYR A 74 -6.85 -19.06 -12.58
N LEU A 75 -6.04 -19.68 -13.42
CA LEU A 75 -5.92 -19.34 -14.84
C LEU A 75 -6.97 -20.11 -15.68
N SER A 76 -8.24 -19.84 -15.48
CA SER A 76 -9.13 -19.90 -16.61
C SER A 76 -8.86 -18.67 -17.48
N PRO A 77 -8.48 -18.81 -18.77
CA PRO A 77 -8.24 -17.66 -19.65
C PRO A 77 -9.43 -16.71 -19.79
N SER A 78 -10.64 -17.18 -19.45
CA SER A 78 -11.87 -16.38 -19.44
C SER A 78 -12.12 -15.63 -18.13
N LEU A 79 -11.30 -15.82 -17.10
CA LEU A 79 -11.47 -15.23 -15.77
C LEU A 79 -10.15 -14.66 -15.22
N ALA A 80 -9.26 -14.23 -16.09
CA ALA A 80 -8.02 -13.56 -15.72
C ALA A 80 -8.27 -12.17 -15.09
N TYR A 81 -9.13 -12.11 -14.09
CA TYR A 81 -9.18 -11.00 -13.15
C TYR A 81 -7.99 -11.21 -12.20
N LYS A 82 -6.92 -10.52 -12.48
CA LYS A 82 -5.86 -10.43 -11.48
C LYS A 82 -6.46 -9.80 -10.22
N ASP A 83 -6.10 -10.34 -9.09
CA ASP A 83 -6.77 -10.05 -7.82
C ASP A 83 -6.68 -8.57 -7.37
N GLY A 84 -5.72 -7.80 -7.88
CA GLY A 84 -5.52 -6.40 -7.54
C GLY A 84 -6.48 -5.38 -8.19
N MET A 85 -7.43 -5.79 -9.03
CA MET A 85 -8.30 -4.86 -9.78
C MET A 85 -9.47 -4.31 -8.97
N ASN A 86 -10.00 -5.09 -8.05
CA ASN A 86 -11.22 -4.74 -7.31
C ASN A 86 -10.87 -4.12 -5.97
N ILE A 87 -10.90 -2.81 -5.89
CA ILE A 87 -10.67 -2.07 -4.66
C ILE A 87 -12.00 -1.70 -4.02
N ASN A 88 -12.16 -2.04 -2.73
CA ASN A 88 -13.22 -1.55 -1.88
C ASN A 88 -12.67 -0.61 -0.81
N LEU A 89 -13.27 0.57 -0.69
CA LEU A 89 -12.91 1.52 0.35
C LEU A 89 -13.73 1.21 1.61
N GLU A 90 -13.09 0.72 2.65
CA GLU A 90 -13.72 0.43 3.94
C GLU A 90 -14.00 1.72 4.74
N CYS A 91 -13.12 2.72 4.58
CA CYS A 91 -13.22 4.02 5.23
C CYS A 91 -13.21 5.15 4.19
N PRO A 92 -14.27 5.31 3.35
CA PRO A 92 -14.25 6.24 2.21
C PRO A 92 -14.14 7.72 2.61
N TYR A 93 -14.43 8.06 3.87
CA TYR A 93 -14.30 9.43 4.40
C TYR A 93 -12.93 9.71 5.03
N HIS A 94 -12.02 8.73 5.05
CA HIS A 94 -10.66 8.95 5.53
C HIS A 94 -9.96 10.03 4.68
N PRO A 95 -9.16 10.95 5.28
CA PRO A 95 -8.50 12.04 4.56
C PRO A 95 -7.68 11.60 3.35
N VAL A 96 -7.08 10.41 3.39
CA VAL A 96 -6.32 9.83 2.28
C VAL A 96 -7.15 9.67 1.00
N PHE A 97 -8.47 9.53 1.12
CA PHE A 97 -9.38 9.40 -0.03
C PHE A 97 -10.08 10.72 -0.41
N LYS A 98 -9.63 11.86 0.14
CA LYS A 98 -10.24 13.15 -0.17
C LYS A 98 -10.24 13.42 -1.68
N GLY A 99 -11.45 13.63 -2.24
CA GLY A 99 -11.66 13.86 -3.68
C GLY A 99 -11.63 12.59 -4.54
N LEU A 100 -11.51 11.41 -3.91
CA LEU A 100 -11.64 10.11 -4.55
C LEU A 100 -12.97 9.46 -4.17
N THR A 101 -13.50 8.65 -5.07
CA THR A 101 -14.69 7.85 -4.84
C THR A 101 -14.40 6.38 -5.16
N PRO A 102 -15.13 5.42 -4.56
CA PRO A 102 -14.94 4.00 -4.88
C PRO A 102 -15.02 3.69 -6.39
N LYS A 103 -15.86 4.44 -7.11
CA LYS A 103 -16.00 4.27 -8.57
C LYS A 103 -14.71 4.57 -9.32
N ARG A 104 -13.91 5.54 -8.86
CA ARG A 104 -12.66 5.93 -9.51
C ARG A 104 -11.59 4.86 -9.43
N PHE A 105 -11.59 4.06 -8.37
CA PHE A 105 -10.67 2.93 -8.22
C PHE A 105 -10.95 1.76 -9.19
N LYS A 106 -12.07 1.78 -9.89
CA LYS A 106 -12.39 0.83 -10.96
C LYS A 106 -11.87 1.27 -12.34
N LEU A 107 -11.32 2.47 -12.42
CA LEU A 107 -10.88 3.09 -13.68
C LEU A 107 -9.36 3.06 -13.86
N TRP A 108 -8.66 2.34 -13.03
CA TRP A 108 -7.22 2.13 -13.18
C TRP A 108 -6.95 1.14 -14.30
N SER A 109 -7.01 1.62 -15.53
CA SER A 109 -6.65 0.87 -16.72
C SER A 109 -5.95 1.81 -17.70
N ASP A 110 -4.95 1.30 -18.37
CA ASP A 110 -4.32 2.04 -19.46
C ASP A 110 -5.22 2.00 -20.70
N TYR A 111 -5.98 3.08 -20.89
CA TYR A 111 -6.82 3.24 -22.08
C TYR A 111 -6.04 3.77 -23.29
N THR A 112 -4.74 4.01 -23.17
CA THR A 112 -3.91 4.57 -24.25
C THR A 112 -3.29 3.50 -25.13
N SER A 113 -3.17 2.27 -24.64
CA SER A 113 -2.53 1.16 -25.32
C SER A 113 -3.52 0.03 -25.57
N TYR A 114 -4.14 0.00 -26.75
CA TYR A 114 -4.94 -1.15 -27.16
C TYR A 114 -4.03 -2.30 -27.57
N ASP A 115 -4.20 -3.48 -26.97
CA ASP A 115 -3.49 -4.69 -27.35
C ASP A 115 -4.34 -5.54 -28.29
N GLU A 116 -4.00 -5.54 -29.57
CA GLU A 116 -4.67 -6.32 -30.62
C GLU A 116 -4.64 -7.82 -30.35
N SER A 117 -3.58 -8.32 -29.72
CA SER A 117 -3.46 -9.76 -29.44
C SER A 117 -4.46 -10.23 -28.39
N GLN A 118 -4.80 -9.35 -27.45
CA GLN A 118 -5.74 -9.60 -26.35
C GLN A 118 -7.13 -9.03 -26.61
N LYS A 119 -7.30 -8.30 -27.71
CA LYS A 119 -8.54 -7.57 -28.07
C LYS A 119 -9.06 -6.70 -26.92
N GLY A 120 -8.15 -5.97 -26.28
CA GLY A 120 -8.48 -5.14 -25.14
C GLY A 120 -7.36 -4.20 -24.72
N PHE A 121 -7.62 -3.45 -23.67
CA PHE A 121 -6.64 -2.60 -23.04
C PHE A 121 -5.91 -3.38 -21.94
N PRO A 122 -4.60 -3.19 -21.75
CA PRO A 122 -3.89 -3.79 -20.64
C PRO A 122 -4.56 -3.38 -19.33
N ALA A 123 -4.88 -4.35 -18.50
CA ALA A 123 -5.39 -4.04 -17.18
C ALA A 123 -4.25 -3.54 -16.30
N ILE A 124 -4.40 -2.35 -15.74
CA ILE A 124 -3.51 -1.84 -14.71
C ILE A 124 -4.05 -2.31 -13.36
N TYR A 125 -3.17 -2.91 -12.58
CA TYR A 125 -3.51 -3.37 -11.24
C TYR A 125 -3.12 -2.30 -10.23
N PRO A 126 -4.09 -1.68 -9.55
CA PRO A 126 -3.77 -0.66 -8.57
C PRO A 126 -3.01 -1.18 -7.35
N VAL A 127 -3.12 -2.48 -7.06
CA VAL A 127 -2.39 -3.12 -5.95
C VAL A 127 -1.39 -4.13 -6.50
N ASN A 128 -0.14 -3.90 -6.18
CA ASN A 128 0.96 -4.77 -6.57
C ASN A 128 1.41 -5.67 -5.41
N ARG A 129 1.45 -5.13 -4.19
CA ARG A 129 1.92 -5.85 -2.99
C ARG A 129 0.98 -5.63 -1.81
N GLY A 130 -0.18 -6.23 -1.90
CA GLY A 130 -1.11 -6.25 -0.78
C GLY A 130 -0.67 -7.19 0.33
N TYR A 131 -1.42 -7.21 1.40
CA TYR A 131 -1.09 -7.99 2.58
C TYR A 131 -2.33 -8.49 3.31
N ASP A 132 -2.13 -9.52 4.13
CA ASP A 132 -3.15 -10.14 4.95
C ASP A 132 -2.94 -9.76 6.42
N LEU A 133 -4.02 -9.37 7.08
CA LEU A 133 -4.07 -9.01 8.50
C LEU A 133 -4.83 -10.04 9.33
N HIS A 134 -5.18 -11.19 8.77
CA HIS A 134 -6.12 -12.14 9.36
C HIS A 134 -5.74 -12.66 10.74
N ALA A 135 -4.47 -12.76 11.07
CA ALA A 135 -3.96 -13.26 12.34
C ALA A 135 -3.59 -12.14 13.32
N ALA A 136 -3.83 -10.88 12.95
CA ALA A 136 -3.39 -9.74 13.73
C ALA A 136 -4.42 -9.30 14.78
N ASP A 137 -3.94 -8.74 15.89
CA ASP A 137 -4.81 -7.98 16.80
C ASP A 137 -5.21 -6.65 16.13
N LEU A 138 -6.45 -6.60 15.65
CA LEU A 138 -6.98 -5.47 14.89
C LEU A 138 -7.39 -4.27 15.76
N LYS A 139 -7.21 -4.29 17.07
CA LYS A 139 -7.57 -3.17 17.96
C LYS A 139 -6.87 -1.86 17.60
N ASN A 140 -5.67 -1.96 17.03
CA ASN A 140 -4.84 -0.82 16.65
C ASN A 140 -4.72 -0.68 15.15
N VAL A 141 -5.72 -1.11 14.39
CA VAL A 141 -5.72 -1.09 12.93
C VAL A 141 -7.01 -0.49 12.40
N ALA A 142 -6.88 0.45 11.48
CA ALA A 142 -7.95 0.87 10.59
C ALA A 142 -7.66 0.34 9.20
N ILE A 143 -8.45 -0.64 8.74
CA ILE A 143 -8.41 -1.07 7.34
C ILE A 143 -9.10 0.01 6.52
N LEU A 144 -8.38 0.61 5.58
CA LEU A 144 -8.87 1.71 4.77
C LEU A 144 -9.35 1.25 3.40
N ALA A 145 -8.68 0.26 2.82
CA ALA A 145 -9.06 -0.34 1.54
C ALA A 145 -8.69 -1.82 1.50
N ASN A 146 -9.64 -2.63 1.06
CA ASN A 146 -9.45 -4.04 0.75
C ASN A 146 -9.50 -4.29 -0.75
N TYR A 147 -8.96 -5.41 -1.18
CA TYR A 147 -8.96 -5.83 -2.56
C TYR A 147 -9.01 -7.36 -2.68
N SER A 148 -8.87 -7.87 -3.89
CA SER A 148 -8.86 -9.30 -4.21
C SER A 148 -10.24 -9.96 -4.13
N ARG A 149 -10.27 -11.27 -4.37
CA ARG A 149 -11.49 -12.06 -4.34
C ARG A 149 -12.07 -12.08 -2.93
N ALA A 150 -13.36 -11.76 -2.83
CA ALA A 150 -14.09 -11.64 -1.56
C ALA A 150 -13.48 -10.61 -0.58
N LEU A 151 -12.70 -9.63 -1.07
CA LEU A 151 -12.04 -8.60 -0.27
C LEU A 151 -11.14 -9.17 0.82
N SER A 152 -10.48 -10.28 0.52
CA SER A 152 -9.71 -11.06 1.48
C SER A 152 -8.32 -10.48 1.78
N ALA A 153 -7.91 -9.45 1.05
CA ALA A 153 -6.60 -8.83 1.18
C ALA A 153 -6.70 -7.32 1.41
N THR A 154 -5.71 -6.77 2.09
CA THR A 154 -5.63 -5.34 2.40
C THR A 154 -4.72 -4.62 1.42
N ALA A 155 -5.21 -3.53 0.85
CA ALA A 155 -4.46 -2.63 -0.02
C ALA A 155 -3.88 -1.42 0.74
N LEU A 156 -4.60 -0.95 1.77
CA LEU A 156 -4.22 0.21 2.55
C LEU A 156 -4.76 0.07 3.98
N SER A 157 -3.91 0.33 4.96
CA SER A 157 -4.32 0.41 6.36
C SER A 157 -3.56 1.48 7.12
N GLU A 158 -4.16 1.99 8.20
CA GLU A 158 -3.48 2.80 9.19
C GLU A 158 -3.30 1.98 10.48
N LEU A 159 -2.05 1.83 10.88
CA LEU A 159 -1.63 1.06 12.06
C LEU A 159 -1.24 2.03 13.16
N PHE A 160 -1.88 1.95 14.32
CA PHE A 160 -1.65 2.86 15.42
C PHE A 160 -0.65 2.31 16.43
N MET A 161 0.30 3.14 16.85
CA MET A 161 1.31 2.80 17.87
C MET A 161 1.54 3.98 18.81
N GLY A 162 1.12 3.86 20.06
CA GLY A 162 1.22 4.96 21.03
C GLY A 162 0.41 6.17 20.59
N LYS A 163 1.08 7.31 20.29
CA LYS A 163 0.42 8.54 19.84
C LYS A 163 0.52 8.75 18.32
N GLY A 164 1.21 7.90 17.61
CA GLY A 164 1.46 8.01 16.17
C GLY A 164 0.86 6.87 15.37
N SER A 165 1.12 6.89 14.08
CA SER A 165 0.59 5.90 13.15
C SER A 165 1.52 5.60 11.98
N VAL A 166 1.26 4.47 11.35
CA VAL A 166 1.87 4.04 10.10
C VAL A 166 0.77 3.84 9.07
N LEU A 167 0.80 4.60 7.98
CA LEU A 167 0.00 4.33 6.80
C LEU A 167 0.76 3.32 5.95
N LEU A 168 0.30 2.07 5.90
CA LEU A 168 0.91 1.00 5.12
C LEU A 168 0.13 0.83 3.82
N SER A 169 0.83 0.94 2.68
CA SER A 169 0.24 0.90 1.34
C SER A 169 0.84 -0.22 0.50
N GLY A 170 -0.04 -1.05 -0.06
CA GLY A 170 0.27 -2.00 -1.11
C GLY A 170 -0.09 -1.51 -2.51
N PHE A 171 -0.57 -0.27 -2.64
CA PHE A 171 -0.86 0.34 -3.93
C PHE A 171 0.42 0.62 -4.72
N ASP A 172 0.40 0.34 -6.01
CA ASP A 172 1.48 0.66 -6.96
C ASP A 172 1.44 2.13 -7.40
N LEU A 173 1.61 3.04 -6.43
CA LEU A 173 1.48 4.47 -6.68
C LEU A 173 2.63 5.05 -7.51
N ILE A 174 3.84 4.57 -7.25
CA ILE A 174 5.05 5.18 -7.83
C ILE A 174 5.16 4.89 -9.32
N ASN A 175 4.82 3.67 -9.75
CA ASN A 175 4.86 3.31 -11.17
C ASN A 175 3.79 4.04 -12.00
N HIS A 176 2.72 4.51 -11.34
CA HIS A 176 1.60 5.20 -12.01
C HIS A 176 1.58 6.70 -11.76
N CYS A 177 2.53 7.23 -10.99
CA CYS A 177 2.65 8.66 -10.73
C CYS A 177 2.92 9.43 -12.05
N GLY A 178 2.14 10.47 -12.29
CA GLY A 178 2.20 11.29 -13.50
C GLY A 178 1.47 10.71 -14.72
N THR A 179 0.94 9.50 -14.64
CA THR A 179 0.19 8.85 -15.72
C THR A 179 -1.25 8.54 -15.34
N ASP A 180 -1.52 8.24 -14.08
CA ASP A 180 -2.86 7.95 -13.59
C ASP A 180 -3.34 8.99 -12.57
N PRO A 181 -4.44 9.71 -12.85
CA PRO A 181 -4.92 10.78 -11.98
C PRO A 181 -5.43 10.28 -10.61
N VAL A 182 -5.77 8.99 -10.47
CA VAL A 182 -6.17 8.41 -9.18
C VAL A 182 -4.94 8.16 -8.32
N ALA A 183 -3.87 7.61 -8.92
CA ALA A 183 -2.59 7.43 -8.25
C ALA A 183 -2.01 8.76 -7.79
N ASP A 184 -2.00 9.79 -8.67
CA ASP A 184 -1.54 11.13 -8.35
C ASP A 184 -2.34 11.75 -7.20
N LYS A 185 -3.67 11.60 -7.25
CA LYS A 185 -4.55 12.14 -6.22
C LYS A 185 -4.35 11.43 -4.88
N LEU A 186 -4.21 10.11 -4.89
CA LEU A 186 -3.94 9.34 -3.69
C LEU A 186 -2.58 9.71 -3.08
N LEU A 187 -1.54 9.77 -3.92
CA LEU A 187 -0.20 10.17 -3.49
C LEU A 187 -0.18 11.60 -2.92
N SER A 188 -0.96 12.53 -3.51
CA SER A 188 -1.06 13.91 -3.01
C SER A 188 -1.82 14.04 -1.69
N ASN A 189 -2.63 13.04 -1.33
CA ASN A 189 -3.38 13.03 -0.08
C ASN A 189 -2.60 12.36 1.08
N ILE A 190 -1.60 11.58 0.74
CA ILE A 190 -0.67 10.94 1.67
C ILE A 190 0.35 11.96 2.17
#